data_6585736d06efaaf6e87c7286902830cd
#
_entry.id   6585736d06efaaf6e87c7286902830cd
#
_cell.length_a   1.000
_cell.length_b   1.000
_cell.length_c   1.000
_cell.angle_alpha   90.00
_cell.angle_beta   90.00
_cell.angle_gamma   90.00
#
_symmetry.space_group_name_H-M   'P 1'
#
loop_
_entity.id
_entity.type
_entity.pdbx_description
1 polymer ?
#
loop_
_entity_poly.entity_id
_entity_poly.type
_entity_poly.pdbx_seq_one_letter_code
_entity_poly.pdbx_strand_id
1 'polypeptide(L)'
;MRMTRKFLALMALAAIFGLTAGAQQAAPTKVIGFMTDFDVKDDAVGICKAVMDGVAPGVRIIDITHQSEPYNIAMGARFLAGSAPYFPKDAVFVVVIDPGVGSTRKAIIAKSRVGQVFVLPDNGLLTLVQDRDGIVEAHEITNPGWMIGTGISSTFHGRDIFSPSGAHAARGDDWTQAGPALDVTKLVRLDLKNASVNAAGLHGQVIGTDGPYGNLVLNVPSETFAQLGYKLGDQVPIELGGKHHAFPFVKTFSDVPVGKELFYIDSRGRLSLGINQRNFSETYKVGEGAELSIPKK
;
A
#
# COMPACT_ATOMS: atom_id res chain seq x y z
N MET A 1 -34.52 90.59 21.34
CA MET A 1 -35.20 89.56 22.11
C MET A 1 -35.41 88.36 21.17
N ARG A 2 -35.03 87.13 21.52
CA ARG A 2 -35.00 85.80 20.90
C ARG A 2 -33.65 85.44 20.26
N MET A 3 -32.85 84.78 21.13
CA MET A 3 -31.69 83.96 20.77
C MET A 3 -32.12 82.71 20.01
N THR A 4 -31.48 82.39 18.88
CA THR A 4 -31.59 81.05 18.24
C THR A 4 -30.20 80.40 18.28
N ARG A 5 -30.08 79.39 19.10
CA ARG A 5 -28.89 78.51 19.22
C ARG A 5 -28.81 77.61 17.95
N LYS A 6 -27.71 77.73 17.26
CA LYS A 6 -27.36 76.76 16.20
C LYS A 6 -26.52 75.66 16.87
N PHE A 7 -27.07 74.43 16.92
CA PHE A 7 -26.32 73.23 17.27
C PHE A 7 -25.46 72.82 16.08
N LEU A 8 -24.16 72.81 16.25
CA LEU A 8 -23.21 72.14 15.36
C LEU A 8 -23.19 70.66 15.75
N ALA A 9 -23.69 69.76 14.87
CA ALA A 9 -23.49 68.34 15.01
C ALA A 9 -22.13 67.99 14.37
N LEU A 10 -21.18 67.56 15.20
CA LEU A 10 -19.90 67.00 14.77
C LEU A 10 -20.11 65.50 14.45
N MET A 11 -20.15 65.13 13.15
CA MET A 11 -20.12 63.74 12.75
C MET A 11 -18.66 63.26 12.83
N ALA A 12 -18.34 62.45 13.84
CA ALA A 12 -17.10 61.66 13.89
C ALA A 12 -17.29 60.42 13.02
N LEU A 13 -16.65 60.42 11.86
CA LEU A 13 -16.57 59.26 10.97
C LEU A 13 -15.50 58.29 11.52
N ALA A 14 -15.87 57.31 12.31
CA ALA A 14 -14.98 56.24 12.74
C ALA A 14 -14.74 55.30 11.53
N ALA A 15 -13.57 55.44 10.89
CA ALA A 15 -13.09 54.46 9.91
C ALA A 15 -12.71 53.17 10.63
N ILE A 16 -13.60 52.17 10.60
CA ILE A 16 -13.31 50.82 11.03
C ILE A 16 -12.45 50.18 9.94
N PHE A 17 -11.13 50.24 10.10
CA PHE A 17 -10.23 49.34 9.37
C PHE A 17 -10.45 47.94 9.89
N GLY A 18 -11.34 47.19 9.23
CA GLY A 18 -11.43 45.75 9.42
C GLY A 18 -10.15 45.09 8.90
N LEU A 19 -9.22 44.78 9.82
CA LEU A 19 -8.18 43.79 9.56
C LEU A 19 -8.88 42.44 9.34
N THR A 20 -9.23 42.14 8.10
CA THR A 20 -9.44 40.77 7.69
C THR A 20 -8.06 40.10 7.72
N ALA A 21 -7.69 39.54 8.87
CA ALA A 21 -6.66 38.51 8.91
C ALA A 21 -7.18 37.38 8.02
N GLY A 22 -6.75 37.39 6.74
CA GLY A 22 -6.95 36.26 5.86
C GLY A 22 -6.33 35.07 6.55
N ALA A 23 -7.15 34.22 7.15
CA ALA A 23 -6.68 32.90 7.57
C ALA A 23 -6.09 32.27 6.33
N GLN A 24 -4.75 32.25 6.27
CA GLN A 24 -4.02 31.57 5.20
C GLN A 24 -4.42 30.10 5.34
N GLN A 25 -5.31 29.66 4.47
CA GLN A 25 -5.81 28.30 4.47
C GLN A 25 -4.59 27.41 4.28
N ALA A 26 -4.19 26.70 5.33
CA ALA A 26 -3.08 25.76 5.25
C ALA A 26 -3.30 24.86 4.04
N ALA A 27 -2.26 24.63 3.25
CA ALA A 27 -2.37 23.72 2.11
C ALA A 27 -2.98 22.41 2.59
N PRO A 28 -3.93 21.83 1.84
CA PRO A 28 -4.59 20.60 2.27
C PRO A 28 -3.52 19.52 2.51
N THR A 29 -3.55 18.94 3.71
CA THR A 29 -2.65 17.86 4.09
C THR A 29 -2.88 16.67 3.16
N LYS A 30 -1.81 16.09 2.63
CA LYS A 30 -1.90 14.90 1.78
C LYS A 30 -2.44 13.72 2.58
N VAL A 31 -3.10 12.77 1.88
CA VAL A 31 -3.57 11.56 2.55
C VAL A 31 -2.39 10.61 2.82
N ILE A 32 -2.42 9.95 3.99
CA ILE A 32 -1.50 8.86 4.32
C ILE A 32 -2.22 7.53 4.10
N GLY A 33 -1.65 6.66 3.24
CA GLY A 33 -1.99 5.24 3.19
C GLY A 33 -1.14 4.50 4.23
N PHE A 34 -1.78 3.89 5.25
CA PHE A 34 -1.05 3.24 6.34
C PHE A 34 -1.22 1.72 6.27
N MET A 35 -0.10 0.99 6.35
CA MET A 35 -0.08 -0.47 6.30
C MET A 35 1.00 -1.03 7.22
N THR A 36 0.65 -2.06 7.99
CA THR A 36 1.57 -2.79 8.88
C THR A 36 1.20 -4.27 8.98
N ASP A 37 2.05 -5.04 9.64
CA ASP A 37 1.77 -6.40 10.11
C ASP A 37 1.55 -6.46 11.64
N PHE A 38 1.19 -5.34 12.27
CA PHE A 38 1.07 -5.21 13.73
C PHE A 38 -0.20 -5.85 14.30
N ASP A 39 -1.18 -6.23 13.45
CA ASP A 39 -2.55 -6.54 13.85
C ASP A 39 -3.24 -5.32 14.51
N VAL A 40 -4.47 -5.51 14.98
CA VAL A 40 -5.29 -4.49 15.64
C VAL A 40 -5.68 -4.89 17.08
N LYS A 41 -4.97 -5.89 17.63
CA LYS A 41 -5.26 -6.42 18.96
C LYS A 41 -4.67 -5.59 20.09
N ASP A 42 -3.59 -4.86 19.81
CA ASP A 42 -2.91 -4.00 20.78
C ASP A 42 -2.94 -2.53 20.33
N ASP A 43 -2.18 -1.70 21.01
CA ASP A 43 -2.16 -0.25 20.85
C ASP A 43 -1.18 0.25 19.76
N ALA A 44 -0.38 -0.61 19.14
CA ALA A 44 0.71 -0.21 18.25
C ALA A 44 0.23 0.64 17.07
N VAL A 45 -0.85 0.23 16.39
CA VAL A 45 -1.45 0.98 15.28
C VAL A 45 -1.99 2.34 15.76
N GLY A 46 -2.67 2.34 16.91
CA GLY A 46 -3.21 3.56 17.52
C GLY A 46 -2.12 4.56 17.88
N ILE A 47 -1.01 4.09 18.47
CA ILE A 47 0.16 4.93 18.82
C ILE A 47 0.77 5.53 17.55
N CYS A 48 0.99 4.74 16.50
CA CYS A 48 1.54 5.25 15.24
C CYS A 48 0.66 6.36 14.65
N LYS A 49 -0.67 6.19 14.65
CA LYS A 49 -1.61 7.21 14.19
C LYS A 49 -1.58 8.48 15.06
N ALA A 50 -1.50 8.33 16.37
CA ALA A 50 -1.38 9.46 17.29
C ALA A 50 -0.09 10.27 17.03
N VAL A 51 1.03 9.60 16.76
CA VAL A 51 2.28 10.26 16.35
C VAL A 51 2.10 11.00 15.03
N MET A 52 1.45 10.40 14.03
CA MET A 52 1.19 11.06 12.75
C MET A 52 0.32 12.32 12.93
N ASP A 53 -0.76 12.24 13.71
CA ASP A 53 -1.63 13.36 13.98
C ASP A 53 -0.92 14.46 14.78
N GLY A 54 -0.06 14.09 15.73
CA GLY A 54 0.76 15.05 16.49
C GLY A 54 1.74 15.85 15.64
N VAL A 55 2.30 15.27 14.57
CA VAL A 55 3.20 15.95 13.62
C VAL A 55 2.42 16.71 12.55
N ALA A 56 1.33 16.16 12.05
CA ALA A 56 0.47 16.74 11.01
C ALA A 56 -1.01 16.74 11.48
N PRO A 57 -1.41 17.70 12.34
CA PRO A 57 -2.75 17.72 12.92
C PRO A 57 -3.85 17.71 11.86
N GLY A 58 -4.82 16.78 12.00
CA GLY A 58 -5.90 16.60 11.06
C GLY A 58 -5.53 15.88 9.77
N VAL A 59 -4.35 15.26 9.69
CA VAL A 59 -3.97 14.42 8.54
C VAL A 59 -4.96 13.27 8.36
N ARG A 60 -5.41 13.07 7.12
CA ARG A 60 -6.30 11.94 6.82
C ARG A 60 -5.49 10.67 6.62
N ILE A 61 -5.68 9.69 7.49
CA ILE A 61 -5.05 8.38 7.42
C ILE A 61 -6.08 7.37 6.90
N ILE A 62 -5.71 6.62 5.87
CA ILE A 62 -6.49 5.51 5.32
C ILE A 62 -5.71 4.23 5.58
N ASP A 63 -6.28 3.33 6.38
CA ASP A 63 -5.68 2.01 6.61
C ASP A 63 -5.83 1.15 5.34
N ILE A 64 -4.71 0.63 4.87
CA ILE A 64 -4.71 -0.37 3.80
C ILE A 64 -5.01 -1.73 4.44
N THR A 65 -4.19 -2.13 5.39
CA THR A 65 -4.40 -3.26 6.30
C THR A 65 -3.36 -3.22 7.42
N HIS A 66 -3.69 -3.80 8.57
CA HIS A 66 -2.76 -4.09 9.66
C HIS A 66 -2.70 -5.58 9.99
N GLN A 67 -3.40 -6.39 9.21
CA GLN A 67 -3.53 -7.83 9.37
C GLN A 67 -2.88 -8.58 8.20
N SER A 68 -1.81 -8.03 7.61
CA SER A 68 -0.94 -8.83 6.75
C SER A 68 -0.25 -9.91 7.59
N GLU A 69 0.08 -11.02 6.97
CA GLU A 69 0.83 -12.09 7.64
C GLU A 69 2.13 -11.51 8.21
N PRO A 70 2.43 -11.75 9.50
CA PRO A 70 3.63 -11.22 10.14
C PRO A 70 4.90 -11.59 9.36
N TYR A 71 5.78 -10.60 9.18
CA TYR A 71 7.08 -10.72 8.50
C TYR A 71 7.01 -11.01 6.99
N ASN A 72 5.82 -11.13 6.38
CA ASN A 72 5.65 -11.44 4.96
C ASN A 72 5.81 -10.18 4.09
N ILE A 73 7.07 -9.82 3.79
CA ILE A 73 7.41 -8.66 2.97
C ILE A 73 6.81 -8.77 1.55
N ALA A 74 6.78 -9.99 0.98
CA ALA A 74 6.24 -10.22 -0.37
C ALA A 74 4.72 -9.95 -0.42
N MET A 75 3.97 -10.35 0.60
CA MET A 75 2.55 -10.00 0.75
C MET A 75 2.36 -8.49 0.87
N GLY A 76 3.18 -7.83 1.71
CA GLY A 76 3.17 -6.38 1.86
C GLY A 76 3.45 -5.64 0.56
N ALA A 77 4.46 -6.05 -0.20
CA ALA A 77 4.79 -5.48 -1.50
C ALA A 77 3.61 -5.60 -2.49
N ARG A 78 2.90 -6.76 -2.49
CA ARG A 78 1.70 -6.96 -3.32
C ARG A 78 0.53 -6.06 -2.90
N PHE A 79 0.27 -5.94 -1.60
CA PHE A 79 -0.79 -5.08 -1.10
C PHE A 79 -0.49 -3.62 -1.38
N LEU A 80 0.74 -3.16 -1.16
CA LEU A 80 1.16 -1.80 -1.46
C LEU A 80 1.00 -1.50 -2.96
N ALA A 81 1.57 -2.33 -3.82
CA ALA A 81 1.47 -2.14 -5.27
C ALA A 81 0.02 -2.23 -5.77
N GLY A 82 -0.80 -3.11 -5.17
CA GLY A 82 -2.21 -3.25 -5.54
C GLY A 82 -3.10 -2.11 -5.07
N SER A 83 -2.73 -1.43 -3.99
CA SER A 83 -3.53 -0.33 -3.40
C SER A 83 -3.13 1.04 -3.93
N ALA A 84 -1.84 1.28 -4.15
CA ALA A 84 -1.30 2.58 -4.51
C ALA A 84 -2.00 3.25 -5.73
N PRO A 85 -2.42 2.54 -6.80
CA PRO A 85 -3.12 3.15 -7.92
C PRO A 85 -4.47 3.81 -7.58
N TYR A 86 -5.08 3.43 -6.47
CA TYR A 86 -6.38 3.98 -6.01
C TYR A 86 -6.24 5.19 -5.08
N PHE A 87 -5.00 5.55 -4.73
CA PHE A 87 -4.71 6.72 -3.93
C PHE A 87 -4.37 7.92 -4.82
N PRO A 88 -4.51 9.16 -4.30
CA PRO A 88 -4.06 10.36 -5.00
C PRO A 88 -2.58 10.26 -5.42
N LYS A 89 -2.22 10.95 -6.52
CA LYS A 89 -0.84 10.95 -7.04
C LYS A 89 0.18 11.57 -6.09
N ASP A 90 -0.25 12.38 -5.15
CA ASP A 90 0.57 13.02 -4.12
C ASP A 90 0.44 12.36 -2.74
N ALA A 91 -0.23 11.20 -2.66
CA ALA A 91 -0.39 10.46 -1.41
C ALA A 91 0.97 10.04 -0.83
N VAL A 92 1.02 9.94 0.49
CA VAL A 92 2.15 9.40 1.24
C VAL A 92 1.76 8.02 1.77
N PHE A 93 2.64 7.04 1.60
CA PHE A 93 2.44 5.70 2.15
C PHE A 93 3.40 5.47 3.30
N VAL A 94 2.89 5.11 4.46
CA VAL A 94 3.68 4.62 5.60
C VAL A 94 3.44 3.13 5.69
N VAL A 95 4.50 2.35 5.42
CA VAL A 95 4.39 0.89 5.34
C VAL A 95 5.42 0.24 6.24
N VAL A 96 4.98 -0.53 7.22
CA VAL A 96 5.88 -1.14 8.21
C VAL A 96 5.60 -2.64 8.31
N ILE A 97 6.28 -3.41 7.49
CA ILE A 97 6.46 -4.85 7.62
C ILE A 97 7.97 -5.04 7.68
N ASP A 98 8.50 -5.20 8.90
CA ASP A 98 9.91 -4.96 9.19
C ASP A 98 10.53 -6.03 10.09
N PRO A 99 10.77 -7.24 9.57
CA PRO A 99 11.49 -8.28 10.34
C PRO A 99 12.94 -7.88 10.70
N GLY A 100 13.45 -6.81 10.07
CA GLY A 100 14.79 -6.25 10.31
C GLY A 100 14.82 -5.04 11.24
N VAL A 101 13.76 -4.76 12.02
CA VAL A 101 13.73 -3.64 12.95
C VAL A 101 14.94 -3.68 13.91
N GLY A 102 15.60 -2.53 14.10
CA GLY A 102 16.82 -2.44 14.95
C GLY A 102 18.10 -3.00 14.33
N SER A 103 18.08 -3.54 13.11
CA SER A 103 19.26 -3.97 12.37
C SER A 103 19.90 -2.83 11.55
N THR A 104 20.86 -3.17 10.69
CA THR A 104 21.51 -2.24 9.75
C THR A 104 20.66 -1.90 8.51
N ARG A 105 19.41 -2.46 8.37
CA ARG A 105 18.55 -2.12 7.27
C ARG A 105 18.18 -0.63 7.31
N LYS A 106 18.20 0.04 6.16
CA LYS A 106 17.90 1.47 6.06
C LYS A 106 16.40 1.73 6.27
N ALA A 107 16.09 2.83 6.96
CA ALA A 107 14.78 3.45 6.89
C ALA A 107 14.81 4.47 5.74
N ILE A 108 13.86 4.44 4.83
CA ILE A 108 13.89 5.29 3.64
C ILE A 108 12.59 6.05 3.41
N ILE A 109 12.74 7.19 2.75
CA ILE A 109 11.67 7.92 2.10
C ILE A 109 11.98 7.97 0.61
N ALA A 110 11.03 7.59 -0.23
CA ALA A 110 11.24 7.43 -1.67
C ALA A 110 10.05 7.98 -2.46
N LYS A 111 10.30 8.53 -3.64
CA LYS A 111 9.27 9.09 -4.53
C LYS A 111 9.19 8.29 -5.83
N SER A 112 7.99 7.88 -6.19
CA SER A 112 7.74 7.26 -7.49
C SER A 112 7.61 8.31 -8.60
N ARG A 113 7.76 7.86 -9.84
CA ARG A 113 7.59 8.71 -11.04
C ARG A 113 6.18 9.30 -11.15
N VAL A 114 5.17 8.63 -10.59
CA VAL A 114 3.79 9.14 -10.58
C VAL A 114 3.54 10.19 -9.50
N GLY A 115 4.50 10.41 -8.58
CA GLY A 115 4.48 11.47 -7.58
C GLY A 115 4.19 11.02 -6.14
N GLN A 116 3.79 9.77 -5.93
CA GLN A 116 3.54 9.19 -4.61
C GLN A 116 4.83 9.02 -3.82
N VAL A 117 4.76 9.24 -2.50
CA VAL A 117 5.89 9.15 -1.58
C VAL A 117 5.70 7.93 -0.68
N PHE A 118 6.76 7.18 -0.45
CA PHE A 118 6.78 5.94 0.34
C PHE A 118 7.78 6.06 1.47
N VAL A 119 7.33 5.81 2.69
CA VAL A 119 8.11 5.83 3.93
C VAL A 119 8.07 4.43 4.53
N LEU A 120 9.20 3.73 4.49
CA LEU A 120 9.23 2.29 4.78
C LEU A 120 10.67 1.78 5.02
N PRO A 121 10.84 0.56 5.55
CA PRO A 121 12.16 -0.09 5.57
C PRO A 121 12.60 -0.48 4.15
N ASP A 122 13.87 -0.27 3.83
CA ASP A 122 14.50 -0.75 2.60
C ASP A 122 14.80 -2.24 2.70
N ASN A 123 13.75 -3.06 2.50
CA ASN A 123 13.78 -4.51 2.62
C ASN A 123 13.06 -5.24 1.47
N GLY A 124 12.73 -4.52 0.41
CA GLY A 124 12.06 -5.07 -0.77
C GLY A 124 10.57 -4.74 -0.89
N LEU A 125 9.96 -4.07 0.09
CA LEU A 125 8.55 -3.63 0.02
C LEU A 125 8.24 -2.79 -1.22
N LEU A 126 9.21 -2.04 -1.76
CA LEU A 126 9.05 -1.23 -2.98
C LEU A 126 9.16 -2.02 -4.28
N THR A 127 9.55 -3.28 -4.28
CA THR A 127 9.90 -4.04 -5.50
C THR A 127 8.83 -3.90 -6.59
N LEU A 128 7.57 -4.18 -6.28
CA LEU A 128 6.49 -4.14 -7.28
C LEU A 128 6.05 -2.72 -7.65
N VAL A 129 6.23 -1.74 -6.77
CA VAL A 129 6.04 -0.31 -7.10
C VAL A 129 7.15 0.17 -8.02
N GLN A 130 8.41 -0.25 -7.77
CA GLN A 130 9.53 0.04 -8.68
C GLN A 130 9.28 -0.50 -10.08
N ASP A 131 8.77 -1.73 -10.19
CA ASP A 131 8.50 -2.38 -11.49
C ASP A 131 7.39 -1.65 -12.26
N ARG A 132 6.33 -1.23 -11.59
CA ARG A 132 5.19 -0.59 -12.22
C ARG A 132 5.43 0.89 -12.54
N ASP A 133 5.93 1.65 -11.55
CA ASP A 133 5.94 3.11 -11.59
C ASP A 133 7.36 3.69 -11.70
N GLY A 134 8.38 2.93 -11.32
CA GLY A 134 9.74 3.41 -11.13
C GLY A 134 9.88 4.33 -9.91
N ILE A 135 11.05 4.29 -9.27
CA ILE A 135 11.43 5.23 -8.19
C ILE A 135 12.41 6.23 -8.77
N VAL A 136 12.15 7.53 -8.58
CA VAL A 136 12.95 8.60 -9.16
C VAL A 136 13.89 9.24 -8.16
N GLU A 137 13.60 9.14 -6.86
CA GLU A 137 14.40 9.73 -5.80
C GLU A 137 14.17 8.96 -4.49
N ALA A 138 15.21 8.82 -3.68
CA ALA A 138 15.13 8.22 -2.36
C ALA A 138 16.18 8.82 -1.42
N HIS A 139 15.83 8.92 -0.13
CA HIS A 139 16.71 9.39 0.94
C HIS A 139 16.66 8.41 2.11
N GLU A 140 17.79 8.23 2.80
CA GLU A 140 17.82 7.53 4.07
C GLU A 140 17.31 8.45 5.18
N ILE A 141 16.42 7.96 6.03
CA ILE A 141 15.90 8.74 7.15
C ILE A 141 16.92 8.65 8.29
N THR A 142 17.71 9.70 8.46
CA THR A 142 18.77 9.79 9.49
C THR A 142 18.66 11.07 10.31
N ASN A 143 17.86 12.05 9.85
CA ASN A 143 17.68 13.32 10.55
C ASN A 143 16.74 13.15 11.75
N PRO A 144 17.19 13.38 13.02
CA PRO A 144 16.34 13.28 14.19
C PRO A 144 15.12 14.21 14.17
N GLY A 145 15.16 15.31 13.40
CA GLY A 145 14.02 16.21 13.22
C GLY A 145 12.88 15.61 12.40
N TRP A 146 13.10 14.48 11.74
CA TRP A 146 12.12 13.67 10.98
C TRP A 146 11.64 12.45 11.76
N MET A 147 12.14 12.23 12.96
CA MET A 147 11.83 11.13 13.85
C MET A 147 11.13 11.66 15.12
N ILE A 148 10.76 10.77 16.03
CA ILE A 148 10.15 11.18 17.32
C ILE A 148 11.15 11.92 18.24
N GLY A 149 12.39 12.05 17.84
CA GLY A 149 13.50 12.67 18.58
C GLY A 149 14.72 11.77 18.60
N THR A 150 15.50 11.82 19.69
CA THR A 150 16.78 11.09 19.82
C THR A 150 16.65 9.73 20.52
N GLY A 151 15.55 9.46 21.19
CA GLY A 151 15.30 8.23 21.96
C GLY A 151 14.65 7.13 21.12
N ILE A 152 15.26 6.74 19.98
CA ILE A 152 14.70 5.74 19.09
C ILE A 152 14.77 4.35 19.72
N SER A 153 13.63 3.67 19.84
CA SER A 153 13.54 2.28 20.28
C SER A 153 14.13 1.34 19.24
N SER A 154 14.86 0.33 19.65
CA SER A 154 15.37 -0.71 18.76
C SER A 154 14.29 -1.67 18.23
N THR A 155 13.05 -1.58 18.75
CA THR A 155 11.97 -2.53 18.45
C THR A 155 10.69 -1.87 17.93
N PHE A 156 10.62 -0.52 17.84
CA PHE A 156 9.40 0.15 17.41
C PHE A 156 9.65 1.32 16.45
N HIS A 157 10.36 1.04 15.34
CA HIS A 157 10.63 2.03 14.29
C HIS A 157 9.35 2.53 13.60
N GLY A 158 8.27 1.75 13.63
CA GLY A 158 6.93 2.19 13.19
C GLY A 158 6.51 3.48 13.85
N ARG A 159 6.61 3.55 15.18
CA ARG A 159 6.32 4.72 15.99
C ARG A 159 7.39 5.82 15.84
N ASP A 160 8.67 5.44 15.93
CA ASP A 160 9.76 6.39 16.17
C ASP A 160 10.34 7.00 14.91
N ILE A 161 10.26 6.30 13.77
CA ILE A 161 10.86 6.70 12.49
C ILE A 161 9.81 6.88 11.41
N PHE A 162 9.06 5.82 11.08
CA PHE A 162 8.21 5.83 9.88
C PHE A 162 6.97 6.71 10.02
N SER A 163 6.29 6.67 11.17
CA SER A 163 5.10 7.49 11.41
C SER A 163 5.40 8.99 11.38
N PRO A 164 6.36 9.52 12.14
CA PRO A 164 6.68 10.95 12.09
C PRO A 164 7.19 11.39 10.72
N SER A 165 8.06 10.60 10.07
CA SER A 165 8.57 10.92 8.73
C SER A 165 7.46 10.96 7.67
N GLY A 166 6.50 10.03 7.73
CA GLY A 166 5.34 10.04 6.85
C GLY A 166 4.45 11.25 7.07
N ALA A 167 4.25 11.66 8.32
CA ALA A 167 3.45 12.82 8.67
C ALA A 167 4.12 14.13 8.23
N HIS A 168 5.43 14.28 8.38
CA HIS A 168 6.20 15.42 7.82
C HIS A 168 6.00 15.52 6.30
N ALA A 169 6.15 14.42 5.57
CA ALA A 169 5.95 14.38 4.13
C ALA A 169 4.50 14.71 3.73
N ALA A 170 3.51 14.23 4.49
CA ALA A 170 2.09 14.50 4.25
C ALA A 170 1.71 15.95 4.55
N ARG A 171 2.33 16.57 5.55
CA ARG A 171 2.19 18.00 5.87
C ARG A 171 2.76 18.89 4.75
N GLY A 172 3.66 18.37 3.92
CA GLY A 172 4.27 19.08 2.80
C GLY A 172 5.66 19.62 3.11
N ASP A 173 6.30 19.12 4.16
CA ASP A 173 7.69 19.45 4.46
C ASP A 173 8.60 18.92 3.34
N ASP A 174 9.73 19.56 3.14
CA ASP A 174 10.75 19.13 2.18
C ASP A 174 11.41 17.82 2.63
N TRP A 175 10.87 16.69 2.17
CA TRP A 175 11.29 15.37 2.61
C TRP A 175 12.73 14.99 2.21
N THR A 176 13.39 15.77 1.34
CA THR A 176 14.82 15.62 1.06
C THR A 176 15.68 15.95 2.29
N GLN A 177 15.12 16.68 3.26
CA GLN A 177 15.77 16.97 4.53
C GLN A 177 15.73 15.80 5.54
N ALA A 178 15.07 14.69 5.21
CA ALA A 178 15.04 13.51 6.07
C ALA A 178 16.43 12.86 6.22
N GLY A 179 17.34 13.07 5.25
CA GLY A 179 18.72 12.59 5.30
C GLY A 179 19.37 12.48 3.93
N PRO A 180 20.50 11.77 3.82
CA PRO A 180 21.28 11.71 2.58
C PRO A 180 20.54 11.00 1.45
N ALA A 181 20.75 11.47 0.21
CA ALA A 181 20.23 10.83 -0.99
C ALA A 181 20.82 9.42 -1.18
N LEU A 182 20.00 8.52 -1.68
CA LEU A 182 20.35 7.14 -2.00
C LEU A 182 20.34 6.91 -3.52
N ASP A 183 21.19 6.01 -3.97
CA ASP A 183 21.14 5.48 -5.32
C ASP A 183 19.93 4.55 -5.44
N VAL A 184 18.90 4.99 -6.17
CA VAL A 184 17.64 4.25 -6.36
C VAL A 184 17.84 2.87 -7.02
N THR A 185 18.95 2.68 -7.75
CA THR A 185 19.27 1.40 -8.39
C THR A 185 19.77 0.35 -7.39
N LYS A 186 20.13 0.78 -6.17
CA LYS A 186 20.65 -0.07 -5.08
C LYS A 186 19.64 -0.34 -3.99
N LEU A 187 18.40 0.16 -4.13
CA LEU A 187 17.33 -0.19 -3.19
C LEU A 187 17.08 -1.70 -3.21
N VAL A 188 16.83 -2.26 -2.03
CA VAL A 188 16.62 -3.69 -1.86
C VAL A 188 15.42 -4.16 -2.70
N ARG A 189 15.59 -5.28 -3.38
CA ARG A 189 14.55 -5.91 -4.19
C ARG A 189 14.32 -7.34 -3.74
N LEU A 190 13.05 -7.75 -3.75
CA LEU A 190 12.68 -9.15 -3.58
C LEU A 190 12.96 -9.92 -4.87
N ASP A 191 13.47 -11.14 -4.72
CA ASP A 191 13.51 -12.13 -5.79
C ASP A 191 12.13 -12.81 -5.91
N LEU A 192 11.22 -12.15 -6.64
CA LEU A 192 9.88 -12.67 -6.86
C LEU A 192 9.88 -13.59 -8.07
N LYS A 193 9.52 -14.85 -7.85
CA LYS A 193 9.36 -15.81 -8.94
C LYS A 193 8.20 -15.38 -9.84
N ASN A 194 8.46 -15.27 -11.13
CA ASN A 194 7.45 -15.07 -12.16
C ASN A 194 7.00 -16.40 -12.73
N ALA A 195 5.72 -16.50 -13.12
CA ALA A 195 5.27 -17.64 -13.91
C ALA A 195 5.99 -17.67 -15.26
N SER A 196 6.27 -18.86 -15.76
CA SER A 196 6.93 -19.06 -17.04
C SER A 196 6.13 -20.00 -17.93
N VAL A 197 6.23 -19.81 -19.25
CA VAL A 197 5.58 -20.69 -20.25
C VAL A 197 6.69 -21.30 -21.12
N ASN A 198 6.65 -22.62 -21.28
CA ASN A 198 7.54 -23.39 -22.14
C ASN A 198 6.74 -24.32 -23.08
N ALA A 199 7.41 -25.27 -23.72
CA ALA A 199 6.75 -26.23 -24.65
C ALA A 199 5.71 -27.11 -23.94
N ALA A 200 5.92 -27.48 -22.66
CA ALA A 200 5.02 -28.32 -21.88
C ALA A 200 3.79 -27.56 -21.34
N GLY A 201 3.92 -26.26 -21.14
CA GLY A 201 2.86 -25.44 -20.57
C GLY A 201 3.38 -24.33 -19.67
N LEU A 202 2.54 -23.90 -18.74
CA LEU A 202 2.82 -22.88 -17.75
C LEU A 202 3.26 -23.51 -16.44
N HIS A 203 4.29 -22.92 -15.83
CA HIS A 203 4.75 -23.19 -14.47
C HIS A 203 4.62 -21.93 -13.63
N GLY A 204 4.05 -22.05 -12.44
CA GLY A 204 3.81 -20.97 -11.52
C GLY A 204 3.70 -21.45 -10.08
N GLN A 205 3.27 -20.54 -9.22
CA GLN A 205 3.07 -20.83 -7.80
C GLN A 205 1.92 -20.00 -7.22
N VAL A 206 1.37 -20.47 -6.13
CA VAL A 206 0.45 -19.70 -5.28
C VAL A 206 1.25 -18.66 -4.51
N ILE A 207 0.84 -17.40 -4.62
CA ILE A 207 1.49 -16.28 -3.95
C ILE A 207 0.69 -15.72 -2.79
N GLY A 208 -0.39 -16.37 -2.41
CA GLY A 208 -1.22 -16.03 -1.25
C GLY A 208 -2.68 -16.38 -1.49
N THR A 209 -3.51 -16.00 -0.52
CA THR A 209 -4.96 -16.17 -0.56
C THR A 209 -5.67 -14.83 -0.44
N ASP A 210 -6.88 -14.74 -1.00
CA ASP A 210 -7.75 -13.57 -0.82
C ASP A 210 -8.48 -13.66 0.51
N GLY A 211 -8.07 -12.83 1.48
CA GLY A 211 -8.75 -12.55 2.74
C GLY A 211 -9.61 -13.69 3.31
N PRO A 212 -10.83 -13.43 3.74
CA PRO A 212 -11.66 -14.46 4.38
C PRO A 212 -12.23 -15.50 3.39
N TYR A 213 -12.12 -15.25 2.08
CA TYR A 213 -12.71 -16.13 1.06
C TYR A 213 -11.82 -17.33 0.73
N GLY A 214 -10.50 -17.23 1.00
CA GLY A 214 -9.55 -18.33 0.76
C GLY A 214 -9.34 -18.70 -0.70
N ASN A 215 -9.64 -17.79 -1.65
CA ASN A 215 -9.30 -17.99 -3.04
C ASN A 215 -7.77 -17.94 -3.20
N LEU A 216 -7.21 -18.83 -4.02
CA LEU A 216 -5.77 -18.81 -4.30
C LEU A 216 -5.44 -17.74 -5.33
N VAL A 217 -4.46 -16.92 -4.99
CA VAL A 217 -3.88 -15.92 -5.89
C VAL A 217 -2.59 -16.49 -6.47
N LEU A 218 -2.49 -16.52 -7.80
CA LEU A 218 -1.35 -17.11 -8.50
C LEU A 218 -0.40 -16.01 -9.01
N ASN A 219 0.88 -16.33 -9.17
CA ASN A 219 1.87 -15.45 -9.80
C ASN A 219 1.74 -15.42 -11.33
N VAL A 220 0.56 -15.69 -11.87
CA VAL A 220 0.28 -15.86 -13.29
C VAL A 220 -0.52 -14.66 -13.81
N PRO A 221 0.11 -13.69 -14.51
CA PRO A 221 -0.60 -12.63 -15.20
C PRO A 221 -1.56 -13.19 -16.25
N SER A 222 -2.68 -12.49 -16.50
CA SER A 222 -3.70 -12.91 -17.47
C SER A 222 -3.13 -13.08 -18.88
N GLU A 223 -2.19 -12.22 -19.29
CA GLU A 223 -1.50 -12.29 -20.58
C GLU A 223 -0.58 -13.51 -20.69
N THR A 224 0.00 -13.97 -19.57
CA THR A 224 0.80 -15.20 -19.52
C THR A 224 -0.09 -16.42 -19.66
N PHE A 225 -1.23 -16.44 -18.94
CA PHE A 225 -2.21 -17.50 -19.06
C PHE A 225 -2.82 -17.59 -20.47
N ALA A 226 -3.08 -16.45 -21.11
CA ALA A 226 -3.63 -16.40 -22.47
C ALA A 226 -2.76 -17.12 -23.52
N GLN A 227 -1.45 -17.24 -23.28
CA GLN A 227 -0.51 -17.96 -24.17
C GLN A 227 -0.78 -19.48 -24.23
N LEU A 228 -1.53 -20.01 -23.26
CA LEU A 228 -1.91 -21.42 -23.24
C LEU A 228 -3.06 -21.77 -24.19
N GLY A 229 -3.83 -20.78 -24.64
CA GLY A 229 -4.91 -20.95 -25.61
C GLY A 229 -6.30 -21.23 -25.01
N TYR A 230 -6.44 -21.36 -23.69
CA TYR A 230 -7.74 -21.57 -23.05
C TYR A 230 -8.67 -20.37 -23.19
N LYS A 231 -9.98 -20.64 -23.31
CA LYS A 231 -11.07 -19.67 -23.44
C LYS A 231 -12.08 -19.84 -22.31
N LEU A 232 -12.88 -18.83 -22.06
CA LEU A 232 -14.01 -18.95 -21.13
C LEU A 232 -14.90 -20.12 -21.49
N GLY A 233 -15.24 -20.96 -20.49
CA GLY A 233 -15.99 -22.20 -20.63
C GLY A 233 -15.13 -23.46 -20.76
N ASP A 234 -13.83 -23.34 -21.03
CA ASP A 234 -12.94 -24.52 -21.10
C ASP A 234 -12.69 -25.12 -19.73
N GLN A 235 -12.55 -26.44 -19.69
CA GLN A 235 -11.97 -27.13 -18.53
C GLN A 235 -10.45 -27.03 -18.61
N VAL A 236 -9.84 -26.45 -17.59
CA VAL A 236 -8.39 -26.24 -17.52
C VAL A 236 -7.79 -27.28 -16.59
N PRO A 237 -7.01 -28.23 -17.11
CA PRO A 237 -6.26 -29.14 -16.26
C PRO A 237 -5.13 -28.43 -15.56
N ILE A 238 -4.90 -28.79 -14.31
CA ILE A 238 -3.85 -28.23 -13.47
C ILE A 238 -3.27 -29.33 -12.58
N GLU A 239 -1.96 -29.34 -12.47
CA GLU A 239 -1.27 -29.94 -11.34
C GLU A 239 -1.04 -28.88 -10.28
N LEU A 240 -1.54 -29.08 -9.08
CA LEU A 240 -1.47 -28.12 -7.97
C LEU A 240 -1.05 -28.86 -6.70
N GLY A 241 0.09 -28.48 -6.13
CA GLY A 241 0.63 -29.16 -4.95
C GLY A 241 0.82 -30.66 -5.16
N GLY A 242 1.22 -31.09 -6.37
CA GLY A 242 1.45 -32.50 -6.74
C GLY A 242 0.17 -33.32 -7.01
N LYS A 243 -1.00 -32.67 -7.13
CA LYS A 243 -2.28 -33.33 -7.44
C LYS A 243 -2.87 -32.77 -8.73
N HIS A 244 -3.44 -33.69 -9.54
CA HIS A 244 -4.10 -33.32 -10.80
C HIS A 244 -5.56 -32.98 -10.58
N HIS A 245 -5.99 -31.86 -11.15
CA HIS A 245 -7.36 -31.36 -11.15
C HIS A 245 -7.74 -30.84 -12.53
N ALA A 246 -9.02 -30.54 -12.74
CA ALA A 246 -9.52 -29.79 -13.87
C ALA A 246 -10.69 -28.93 -13.41
N PHE A 247 -10.61 -27.61 -13.66
CA PHE A 247 -11.62 -26.65 -13.25
C PHE A 247 -12.05 -25.79 -14.43
N PRO A 248 -13.31 -25.34 -14.50
CA PRO A 248 -13.76 -24.46 -15.56
C PRO A 248 -13.11 -23.07 -15.46
N PHE A 249 -12.66 -22.54 -16.58
CA PHE A 249 -12.25 -21.14 -16.69
C PHE A 249 -13.47 -20.28 -17.00
N VAL A 250 -13.87 -19.44 -16.08
CA VAL A 250 -15.10 -18.65 -16.16
C VAL A 250 -14.83 -17.17 -15.87
N LYS A 251 -15.83 -16.32 -16.12
CA LYS A 251 -15.69 -14.89 -15.91
C LYS A 251 -15.89 -14.49 -14.45
N THR A 252 -16.82 -15.17 -13.75
CA THR A 252 -17.21 -14.81 -12.38
C THR A 252 -17.70 -16.05 -11.62
N PHE A 253 -17.79 -15.91 -10.28
CA PHE A 253 -18.24 -16.96 -9.37
C PHE A 253 -19.65 -17.49 -9.70
N SER A 254 -20.57 -16.63 -10.16
CA SER A 254 -21.93 -17.02 -10.50
C SER A 254 -22.04 -17.91 -11.74
N ASP A 255 -20.99 -18.07 -12.52
CA ASP A 255 -20.98 -18.96 -13.71
C ASP A 255 -20.87 -20.42 -13.35
N VAL A 256 -20.63 -20.73 -12.07
CA VAL A 256 -20.63 -22.11 -11.54
C VAL A 256 -21.60 -22.22 -10.35
N PRO A 257 -22.19 -23.42 -10.11
CA PRO A 257 -23.04 -23.64 -8.93
C PRO A 257 -22.29 -23.37 -7.62
N VAL A 258 -23.04 -23.05 -6.55
CA VAL A 258 -22.49 -22.92 -5.19
C VAL A 258 -21.73 -24.20 -4.80
N GLY A 259 -20.54 -24.04 -4.26
CA GLY A 259 -19.66 -25.14 -3.86
C GLY A 259 -18.85 -25.75 -5.00
N LYS A 260 -18.88 -25.16 -6.21
CA LYS A 260 -18.05 -25.60 -7.35
C LYS A 260 -16.85 -24.69 -7.54
N GLU A 261 -15.79 -25.34 -7.99
CA GLU A 261 -14.49 -24.74 -8.27
C GLU A 261 -14.51 -23.95 -9.58
N LEU A 262 -13.61 -22.97 -9.69
CA LEU A 262 -13.42 -22.17 -10.89
C LEU A 262 -12.01 -21.60 -10.98
N PHE A 263 -11.53 -21.44 -12.22
CA PHE A 263 -10.51 -20.48 -12.59
C PHE A 263 -11.16 -19.17 -13.03
N TYR A 264 -10.56 -18.06 -12.65
CA TYR A 264 -10.98 -16.73 -13.09
C TYR A 264 -9.78 -15.76 -13.13
N ILE A 265 -9.94 -14.64 -13.81
CA ILE A 265 -8.97 -13.55 -13.71
C ILE A 265 -9.45 -12.60 -12.61
N ASP A 266 -8.61 -12.39 -11.62
CA ASP A 266 -8.92 -11.53 -10.49
C ASP A 266 -8.95 -10.04 -10.90
N SER A 267 -9.39 -9.17 -9.98
CA SER A 267 -9.49 -7.72 -10.21
C SER A 267 -8.13 -7.02 -10.40
N ARG A 268 -7.03 -7.74 -10.20
CA ARG A 268 -5.66 -7.27 -10.41
C ARG A 268 -5.01 -7.87 -11.66
N GLY A 269 -5.81 -8.54 -12.50
CA GLY A 269 -5.36 -9.12 -13.77
C GLY A 269 -4.54 -10.39 -13.65
N ARG A 270 -4.74 -11.20 -12.59
CA ARG A 270 -4.02 -12.46 -12.38
C ARG A 270 -4.98 -13.65 -12.42
N LEU A 271 -4.45 -14.78 -12.86
CA LEU A 271 -5.17 -16.05 -12.75
C LEU A 271 -5.33 -16.41 -11.26
N SER A 272 -6.53 -16.81 -10.89
CA SER A 272 -6.89 -17.18 -9.52
C SER A 272 -7.78 -18.42 -9.52
N LEU A 273 -7.77 -19.15 -8.40
CA LEU A 273 -8.63 -20.30 -8.15
C LEU A 273 -9.56 -20.01 -6.99
N GLY A 274 -10.82 -20.38 -7.14
CA GLY A 274 -11.81 -20.22 -6.09
C GLY A 274 -12.83 -21.35 -6.06
N ILE A 275 -13.65 -21.35 -5.02
CA ILE A 275 -14.88 -22.14 -4.91
C ILE A 275 -16.03 -21.15 -4.68
N ASN A 276 -17.08 -21.26 -5.47
CA ASN A 276 -18.23 -20.39 -5.29
C ASN A 276 -18.82 -20.55 -3.88
N GLN A 277 -18.75 -19.48 -3.05
CA GLN A 277 -19.19 -19.41 -1.65
C GLN A 277 -18.52 -20.41 -0.69
N ARG A 278 -17.28 -20.85 -0.98
CA ARG A 278 -16.47 -21.67 -0.07
C ARG A 278 -15.00 -21.29 -0.15
N ASN A 279 -14.24 -21.74 0.86
CA ASN A 279 -12.80 -21.51 0.96
C ASN A 279 -12.04 -22.59 0.20
N PHE A 280 -11.31 -22.19 -0.87
CA PHE A 280 -10.52 -23.09 -1.70
C PHE A 280 -9.30 -23.61 -0.94
N SER A 281 -8.56 -22.70 -0.28
CA SER A 281 -7.34 -23.01 0.45
C SER A 281 -7.57 -24.09 1.52
N GLU A 282 -8.62 -23.90 2.33
CA GLU A 282 -9.01 -24.88 3.37
C GLU A 282 -9.47 -26.22 2.78
N THR A 283 -10.27 -26.18 1.69
CA THR A 283 -10.84 -27.38 1.07
C THR A 283 -9.74 -28.26 0.46
N TYR A 284 -8.78 -27.64 -0.22
CA TYR A 284 -7.71 -28.36 -0.92
C TYR A 284 -6.43 -28.47 -0.08
N LYS A 285 -6.35 -27.78 1.06
CA LYS A 285 -5.16 -27.69 1.93
C LYS A 285 -3.94 -27.21 1.15
N VAL A 286 -4.13 -26.15 0.34
CA VAL A 286 -3.12 -25.52 -0.51
C VAL A 286 -3.03 -24.05 -0.15
N GLY A 287 -1.81 -23.54 0.00
CA GLY A 287 -1.55 -22.15 0.35
C GLY A 287 -0.34 -21.59 -0.37
N GLU A 288 0.17 -20.46 0.13
CA GLU A 288 1.33 -19.76 -0.41
C GLU A 288 2.54 -20.71 -0.57
N GLY A 289 3.26 -20.54 -1.68
CA GLY A 289 4.43 -21.34 -2.05
C GLY A 289 4.11 -22.65 -2.77
N ALA A 290 2.84 -23.09 -2.85
CA ALA A 290 2.48 -24.28 -3.60
C ALA A 290 2.76 -24.09 -5.10
N GLU A 291 3.50 -25.02 -5.69
CA GLU A 291 3.79 -25.02 -7.12
C GLU A 291 2.58 -25.49 -7.94
N LEU A 292 2.49 -25.00 -9.17
CA LEU A 292 1.47 -25.40 -10.12
C LEU A 292 2.01 -25.53 -11.54
N SER A 293 1.40 -26.41 -12.32
CA SER A 293 1.60 -26.46 -13.76
C SER A 293 0.27 -26.60 -14.51
N ILE A 294 0.18 -25.95 -15.67
CA ILE A 294 -0.99 -25.96 -16.55
C ILE A 294 -0.50 -26.27 -17.97
N PRO A 295 -0.91 -27.39 -18.61
CA PRO A 295 -0.47 -27.71 -19.97
C PRO A 295 -1.02 -26.71 -20.99
N LYS A 296 -0.43 -26.64 -22.17
CA LYS A 296 -1.04 -25.95 -23.31
C LYS A 296 -2.30 -26.71 -23.77
N LYS A 297 -3.28 -25.96 -24.26
CA LYS A 297 -4.49 -26.52 -24.84
C LYS A 297 -4.20 -27.23 -26.16
#